data_eaefcc18f69b34b3a9cf569def230c5a
#
_entry.id   eaefcc18f69b34b3a9cf569def230c5a
#
_cell.length_a   1.000
_cell.length_b   1.000
_cell.length_c   1.000
_cell.angle_alpha   90.00
_cell.angle_beta   90.00
_cell.angle_gamma   90.00
#
_symmetry.space_group_name_H-M   'P 1'
#
loop_
_entity.id
_entity.type
_entity.pdbx_description
1 polymer ?
#
loop_
_entity_poly.entity_id
_entity_poly.type
_entity_poly.pdbx_seq_one_letter_code
_entity_poly.pdbx_strand_id
1 'polypeptide(L)'
;MQKVRKLLCLLLCAAMLMSMSAVCFAANNKYSSWFKTNYDEINQLGLMPASFNGLDLTKDITRGEMCELAVYAFEKATGNDIDLSNENFTGFTDTNDENIVKAHLYGIVNGYEDGSFRPNQLLTRQEFFKLIENFCTAAAFSPTAADGALNGFADANKISSWAKESAQICVSYSYVQGAKLGNGTYLNPKGNTSRQEAMTMFLRCYKTIQWFYDENVKSATVVVDQINLNVTVTSVSKTMYVCQSGSINVRDSWTTGSTKVGELSYNASVTVTGITTTTSDGHQWYRIKYKGITAYVRADLLSDKKDSTVTPG
;
A
#
# COMPACT_ATOMS: atom_id res chain seq x y z
N MET A 1 31.34 15.68 -45.07
CA MET A 1 30.00 15.17 -44.66
C MET A 1 29.98 14.54 -43.27
N GLN A 2 30.94 13.70 -42.88
CA GLN A 2 30.92 13.07 -41.52
C GLN A 2 31.05 14.06 -40.33
N LYS A 3 31.85 15.14 -40.45
CA LYS A 3 32.02 16.16 -39.40
C LYS A 3 30.74 16.96 -39.17
N VAL A 4 29.98 17.27 -40.24
CA VAL A 4 28.69 17.98 -40.13
C VAL A 4 27.63 17.12 -39.50
N ARG A 5 27.58 15.80 -39.81
CA ARG A 5 26.65 14.86 -39.14
C ARG A 5 26.93 14.70 -37.65
N LYS A 6 28.23 14.65 -37.24
CA LYS A 6 28.61 14.59 -35.80
C LYS A 6 28.21 15.87 -35.05
N LEU A 7 28.41 17.05 -35.71
CA LEU A 7 28.02 18.31 -35.12
C LEU A 7 26.49 18.44 -34.99
N LEU A 8 25.73 17.95 -36.00
CA LEU A 8 24.27 17.93 -35.96
C LEU A 8 23.71 17.00 -34.88
N CYS A 9 24.31 15.80 -34.69
CA CYS A 9 23.95 14.89 -33.60
C CYS A 9 24.26 15.49 -32.22
N LEU A 10 25.39 16.17 -32.05
CA LEU A 10 25.74 16.85 -30.78
C LEU A 10 24.81 18.02 -30.50
N LEU A 11 24.37 18.78 -31.49
CA LEU A 11 23.37 19.84 -31.33
C LEU A 11 21.99 19.30 -31.03
N LEU A 12 21.56 18.17 -31.63
CA LEU A 12 20.30 17.49 -31.31
C LEU A 12 20.31 16.90 -29.92
N CYS A 13 21.43 16.28 -29.47
CA CYS A 13 21.56 15.79 -28.10
C CYS A 13 21.56 16.94 -27.08
N ALA A 14 22.20 18.06 -27.36
CA ALA A 14 22.18 19.26 -26.51
C ALA A 14 20.77 19.88 -26.45
N ALA A 15 20.05 19.91 -27.59
CA ALA A 15 18.64 20.36 -27.62
C ALA A 15 17.69 19.44 -26.88
N MET A 16 17.90 18.11 -26.91
CA MET A 16 17.15 17.16 -26.11
C MET A 16 17.47 17.26 -24.62
N LEU A 17 18.70 17.56 -24.24
CA LEU A 17 19.10 17.82 -22.84
C LEU A 17 18.56 19.16 -22.32
N MET A 18 18.32 20.15 -23.17
CA MET A 18 17.71 21.42 -22.79
C MET A 18 16.19 21.36 -22.77
N SER A 19 15.53 20.37 -23.43
CA SER A 19 14.08 20.16 -23.36
C SER A 19 13.63 19.37 -22.13
N MET A 20 14.56 18.82 -21.35
CA MET A 20 14.30 18.25 -20.01
C MET A 20 14.57 19.26 -18.87
N SER A 21 14.51 20.55 -19.13
CA SER A 21 14.15 21.47 -18.06
C SER A 21 12.69 21.16 -17.72
N ALA A 22 12.50 20.18 -16.83
CA ALA A 22 11.29 20.14 -16.04
C ALA A 22 11.09 21.58 -15.56
N VAL A 23 10.05 22.22 -16.04
CA VAL A 23 9.55 23.44 -15.43
C VAL A 23 9.13 22.98 -14.04
N CYS A 24 10.09 22.97 -13.13
CA CYS A 24 9.85 22.91 -11.72
C CYS A 24 9.10 24.23 -11.45
N PHE A 25 7.79 24.21 -11.59
CA PHE A 25 6.97 25.18 -10.90
C PHE A 25 7.34 24.96 -9.44
N ALA A 26 8.22 25.82 -8.92
CA ALA A 26 8.49 25.88 -7.50
C ALA A 26 7.12 26.16 -6.87
N ALA A 27 6.45 25.09 -6.44
CA ALA A 27 5.20 25.18 -5.73
C ALA A 27 5.51 26.04 -4.50
N ASN A 28 4.87 27.20 -4.43
CA ASN A 28 5.13 28.19 -3.37
C ASN A 28 4.39 27.74 -2.10
N ASN A 29 4.62 26.47 -1.67
CA ASN A 29 4.03 25.91 -0.49
C ASN A 29 4.56 26.64 0.75
N LYS A 30 3.65 26.99 1.64
CA LYS A 30 4.01 27.45 2.96
C LYS A 30 4.18 26.25 3.90
N TYR A 31 5.34 26.16 4.55
CA TYR A 31 5.68 25.10 5.50
C TYR A 31 6.64 25.60 6.58
N SER A 32 6.75 24.83 7.67
CA SER A 32 7.68 25.12 8.76
C SER A 32 9.14 24.78 8.38
N SER A 33 10.10 25.51 8.90
CA SER A 33 11.53 25.32 8.60
C SER A 33 12.03 23.89 8.85
N TRP A 34 11.51 23.20 9.86
CA TRP A 34 11.86 21.83 10.18
C TRP A 34 11.47 20.83 9.07
N PHE A 35 10.45 21.16 8.27
CA PHE A 35 9.94 20.28 7.22
C PHE A 35 10.72 20.38 5.92
N LYS A 36 11.58 21.40 5.75
CA LYS A 36 12.27 21.67 4.49
C LYS A 36 12.98 20.45 3.90
N THR A 37 13.75 19.72 4.69
CA THR A 37 14.47 18.53 4.21
C THR A 37 13.51 17.45 3.69
N ASN A 38 12.42 17.19 4.42
CA ASN A 38 11.39 16.23 3.99
C ASN A 38 10.66 16.74 2.74
N TYR A 39 10.38 18.04 2.66
CA TYR A 39 9.75 18.66 1.49
C TYR A 39 10.61 18.48 0.21
N ASP A 40 11.90 18.75 0.32
CA ASP A 40 12.83 18.58 -0.80
C ASP A 40 12.91 17.11 -1.24
N GLU A 41 12.99 16.17 -0.28
CA GLU A 41 13.03 14.73 -0.54
C GLU A 41 11.71 14.21 -1.16
N ILE A 42 10.56 14.66 -0.67
CA ILE A 42 9.23 14.33 -1.22
C ILE A 42 9.12 14.77 -2.69
N ASN A 43 9.59 15.99 -3.01
CA ASN A 43 9.60 16.47 -4.39
C ASN A 43 10.57 15.67 -5.26
N GLN A 44 11.78 15.37 -4.76
CA GLN A 44 12.78 14.59 -5.48
C GLN A 44 12.28 13.18 -5.81
N LEU A 45 11.57 12.54 -4.87
CA LEU A 45 10.98 11.22 -5.05
C LEU A 45 9.70 11.26 -5.89
N GLY A 46 9.18 12.45 -6.20
CA GLY A 46 7.92 12.63 -6.90
C GLY A 46 6.74 12.11 -6.07
N LEU A 47 6.75 12.33 -4.75
CA LEU A 47 5.69 11.93 -3.81
C LEU A 47 4.73 13.08 -3.46
N MET A 48 4.85 14.22 -4.13
CA MET A 48 3.96 15.36 -3.96
C MET A 48 2.79 15.23 -4.92
N PRO A 49 1.55 15.00 -4.45
CA PRO A 49 0.39 15.05 -5.31
C PRO A 49 0.22 16.47 -5.88
N ALA A 50 -0.26 16.57 -7.12
CA ALA A 50 -0.40 17.87 -7.80
C ALA A 50 -1.33 18.83 -7.06
N SER A 51 -2.37 18.34 -6.41
CA SER A 51 -3.33 19.09 -5.61
C SER A 51 -2.71 19.77 -4.38
N PHE A 52 -1.58 19.26 -3.88
CA PHE A 52 -0.87 19.85 -2.75
C PHE A 52 0.00 21.04 -3.14
N ASN A 53 0.20 21.29 -4.45
CA ASN A 53 0.99 22.43 -4.90
C ASN A 53 0.32 23.76 -4.51
N GLY A 54 1.09 24.64 -3.86
CA GLY A 54 0.60 25.95 -3.40
C GLY A 54 -0.20 25.95 -2.10
N LEU A 55 -0.45 24.78 -1.49
CA LEU A 55 -1.14 24.72 -0.19
C LEU A 55 -0.27 25.20 0.98
N ASP A 56 -0.93 25.70 2.02
CA ASP A 56 -0.34 25.90 3.34
C ASP A 56 -0.24 24.53 4.05
N LEU A 57 0.96 23.94 4.03
CA LEU A 57 1.23 22.61 4.59
C LEU A 57 1.26 22.61 6.13
N THR A 58 1.24 23.79 6.76
CA THR A 58 1.13 23.91 8.22
C THR A 58 -0.29 23.68 8.73
N LYS A 59 -1.29 23.68 7.84
CA LYS A 59 -2.69 23.44 8.17
C LYS A 59 -3.00 21.97 8.33
N ASP A 60 -4.05 21.67 9.10
CA ASP A 60 -4.51 20.31 9.34
C ASP A 60 -4.95 19.64 8.05
N ILE A 61 -4.66 18.35 7.93
CA ILE A 61 -5.04 17.52 6.78
C ILE A 61 -6.46 17.00 6.95
N THR A 62 -7.21 16.98 5.84
CA THR A 62 -8.52 16.34 5.80
C THR A 62 -8.43 14.85 5.46
N ARG A 63 -9.50 14.10 5.70
CA ARG A 63 -9.58 12.67 5.34
C ARG A 63 -9.44 12.44 3.83
N GLY A 64 -10.01 13.33 3.00
CA GLY A 64 -9.88 13.25 1.54
C GLY A 64 -8.45 13.50 1.08
N GLU A 65 -7.82 14.60 1.52
CA GLU A 65 -6.41 14.90 1.22
C GLU A 65 -5.47 13.77 1.64
N MET A 66 -5.77 13.15 2.77
CA MET A 66 -4.98 12.02 3.25
C MET A 66 -5.10 10.80 2.34
N CYS A 67 -6.31 10.49 1.81
CA CYS A 67 -6.49 9.41 0.84
C CYS A 67 -5.67 9.63 -0.42
N GLU A 68 -5.68 10.84 -0.97
CA GLU A 68 -4.86 11.19 -2.13
C GLU A 68 -3.37 10.97 -1.86
N LEU A 69 -2.87 11.47 -0.72
CA LEU A 69 -1.48 11.28 -0.32
C LEU A 69 -1.13 9.80 -0.13
N ALA A 70 -2.02 9.02 0.48
CA ALA A 70 -1.83 7.59 0.71
C ALA A 70 -1.81 6.78 -0.59
N VAL A 71 -2.79 7.01 -1.48
CA VAL A 71 -2.88 6.31 -2.77
C VAL A 71 -1.65 6.63 -3.61
N TYR A 72 -1.28 7.91 -3.71
CA TYR A 72 -0.11 8.32 -4.47
C TYR A 72 1.18 7.67 -3.97
N ALA A 73 1.38 7.64 -2.65
CA ALA A 73 2.53 6.97 -2.04
C ALA A 73 2.48 5.45 -2.23
N PHE A 74 1.28 4.84 -2.15
CA PHE A 74 1.09 3.40 -2.32
C PHE A 74 1.40 2.94 -3.74
N GLU A 75 0.80 3.56 -4.74
CA GLU A 75 1.00 3.24 -6.15
C GLU A 75 2.48 3.43 -6.53
N LYS A 76 3.10 4.49 -6.02
CA LYS A 76 4.53 4.74 -6.23
C LYS A 76 5.43 3.70 -5.58
N ALA A 77 5.08 3.24 -4.36
CA ALA A 77 5.88 2.26 -3.62
C ALA A 77 5.75 0.84 -4.19
N THR A 78 4.57 0.45 -4.61
CA THR A 78 4.23 -0.93 -4.97
C THR A 78 4.18 -1.17 -6.47
N GLY A 79 4.03 -0.13 -7.28
CA GLY A 79 3.72 -0.22 -8.71
C GLY A 79 2.31 -0.74 -9.00
N ASN A 80 1.44 -0.88 -7.99
CA ASN A 80 0.06 -1.28 -8.17
C ASN A 80 -0.82 -0.06 -8.45
N ASP A 81 -1.72 -0.20 -9.44
CA ASP A 81 -2.76 0.76 -9.75
C ASP A 81 -4.08 0.02 -9.94
N ILE A 82 -5.14 0.46 -9.25
CA ILE A 82 -6.48 -0.10 -9.39
C ILE A 82 -7.17 0.57 -10.58
N ASP A 83 -7.59 -0.25 -11.55
CA ASP A 83 -8.50 0.17 -12.62
C ASP A 83 -9.94 0.17 -12.07
N LEU A 84 -10.44 1.35 -11.69
CA LEU A 84 -11.78 1.52 -11.13
C LEU A 84 -12.91 1.13 -12.09
N SER A 85 -12.65 1.07 -13.41
CA SER A 85 -13.66 0.66 -14.39
C SER A 85 -14.10 -0.80 -14.24
N ASN A 86 -13.30 -1.62 -13.57
CA ASN A 86 -13.56 -3.04 -13.33
C ASN A 86 -14.08 -3.33 -11.91
N GLU A 87 -14.30 -2.29 -11.10
CA GLU A 87 -14.71 -2.43 -9.72
C GLU A 87 -16.22 -2.15 -9.54
N ASN A 88 -16.86 -2.90 -8.63
CA ASN A 88 -18.28 -2.74 -8.35
C ASN A 88 -18.58 -1.67 -7.30
N PHE A 89 -17.56 -1.13 -6.64
CA PHE A 89 -17.72 -0.06 -5.65
C PHE A 89 -17.80 1.30 -6.34
N THR A 90 -18.92 1.98 -6.20
CA THR A 90 -19.22 3.25 -6.89
C THR A 90 -18.96 4.50 -6.05
N GLY A 91 -18.42 4.35 -4.84
CA GLY A 91 -18.14 5.45 -3.92
C GLY A 91 -18.98 5.42 -2.65
N PHE A 92 -18.86 6.49 -1.87
CA PHE A 92 -19.59 6.72 -0.63
C PHE A 92 -20.80 7.64 -0.89
N THR A 93 -21.73 7.74 0.07
CA THR A 93 -22.95 8.59 -0.09
C THR A 93 -22.65 10.07 -0.23
N ASP A 94 -21.48 10.52 0.23
CA ASP A 94 -21.08 11.94 0.25
C ASP A 94 -19.86 12.26 -0.62
N THR A 95 -19.28 11.26 -1.29
CA THR A 95 -18.17 11.45 -2.24
C THR A 95 -18.01 10.26 -3.18
N ASN A 96 -17.57 10.54 -4.40
CA ASN A 96 -17.11 9.57 -5.39
C ASN A 96 -15.69 9.89 -5.86
N ASP A 97 -14.90 10.59 -5.04
CA ASP A 97 -13.51 10.90 -5.33
C ASP A 97 -12.70 9.60 -5.53
N GLU A 98 -12.01 9.53 -6.67
CA GLU A 98 -11.29 8.31 -7.09
C GLU A 98 -10.20 7.89 -6.11
N ASN A 99 -9.49 8.83 -5.49
CA ASN A 99 -8.46 8.51 -4.50
C ASN A 99 -9.08 7.94 -3.22
N ILE A 100 -10.26 8.42 -2.82
CA ILE A 100 -10.99 7.88 -1.68
C ILE A 100 -11.46 6.46 -1.98
N VAL A 101 -12.00 6.24 -3.18
CA VAL A 101 -12.42 4.90 -3.64
C VAL A 101 -11.22 3.95 -3.70
N LYS A 102 -10.11 4.34 -4.31
CA LYS A 102 -8.87 3.55 -4.36
C LYS A 102 -8.35 3.23 -2.96
N ALA A 103 -8.26 4.21 -2.08
CA ALA A 103 -7.80 4.00 -0.70
C ALA A 103 -8.68 3.00 0.07
N HIS A 104 -9.99 3.00 -0.19
CA HIS A 104 -10.91 2.01 0.36
C HIS A 104 -10.69 0.62 -0.23
N LEU A 105 -10.55 0.50 -1.55
CA LEU A 105 -10.31 -0.77 -2.24
C LEU A 105 -8.95 -1.39 -1.88
N TYR A 106 -7.94 -0.56 -1.62
CA TYR A 106 -6.65 -1.02 -1.08
C TYR A 106 -6.75 -1.47 0.40
N GLY A 107 -7.86 -1.17 1.10
CA GLY A 107 -8.03 -1.45 2.53
C GLY A 107 -7.31 -0.47 3.45
N ILE A 108 -6.85 0.68 2.94
CA ILE A 108 -6.17 1.72 3.72
C ILE A 108 -7.17 2.46 4.61
N VAL A 109 -8.39 2.69 4.11
CA VAL A 109 -9.45 3.41 4.82
C VAL A 109 -10.78 2.67 4.77
N ASN A 110 -11.65 2.97 5.73
CA ASN A 110 -13.05 2.57 5.72
C ASN A 110 -13.95 3.81 5.83
N GLY A 111 -15.17 3.70 5.30
CA GLY A 111 -16.24 4.64 5.55
C GLY A 111 -16.90 4.44 6.91
N TYR A 112 -17.94 5.21 7.16
CA TYR A 112 -18.79 5.11 8.34
C TYR A 112 -19.97 4.16 8.09
N GLU A 113 -20.61 3.70 9.15
CA GLU A 113 -21.77 2.78 9.09
C GLU A 113 -22.97 3.37 8.34
N ASP A 114 -23.08 4.70 8.25
CA ASP A 114 -24.09 5.43 7.49
C ASP A 114 -23.80 5.49 5.98
N GLY A 115 -22.73 4.85 5.53
CA GLY A 115 -22.28 4.85 4.14
C GLY A 115 -21.52 6.11 3.73
N SER A 116 -21.30 7.08 4.62
CA SER A 116 -20.51 8.28 4.34
C SER A 116 -19.02 8.06 4.53
N PHE A 117 -18.18 8.91 3.91
CA PHE A 117 -16.74 8.97 4.12
C PHE A 117 -16.31 10.18 4.93
N ARG A 118 -17.00 11.29 4.79
CA ARG A 118 -16.71 12.57 5.42
C ARG A 118 -15.35 13.14 4.99
N PRO A 119 -15.14 13.43 3.69
CA PRO A 119 -13.85 13.78 3.13
C PRO A 119 -13.23 15.05 3.73
N ASN A 120 -14.04 15.98 4.19
CA ASN A 120 -13.61 17.26 4.78
C ASN A 120 -13.32 17.18 6.30
N GLN A 121 -13.57 16.05 6.94
CA GLN A 121 -13.28 15.88 8.36
C GLN A 121 -11.77 15.87 8.58
N LEU A 122 -11.31 16.59 9.62
CA LEU A 122 -9.92 16.56 10.04
C LEU A 122 -9.56 15.24 10.73
N LEU A 123 -8.30 14.85 10.65
CA LEU A 123 -7.78 13.63 11.25
C LEU A 123 -6.98 13.92 12.51
N THR A 124 -7.32 13.21 13.57
CA THR A 124 -6.47 13.17 14.77
C THR A 124 -5.22 12.31 14.50
N ARG A 125 -4.16 12.55 15.28
CA ARG A 125 -2.90 11.79 15.13
C ARG A 125 -3.09 10.29 15.38
N GLN A 126 -3.94 9.89 16.33
CA GLN A 126 -4.20 8.47 16.57
C GLN A 126 -4.98 7.80 15.42
N GLU A 127 -5.86 8.52 14.71
CA GLU A 127 -6.51 8.02 13.48
C GLU A 127 -5.48 7.87 12.38
N PHE A 128 -4.55 8.82 12.30
CA PHE A 128 -3.46 8.74 11.33
C PHE A 128 -2.52 7.54 11.60
N PHE A 129 -2.24 7.19 12.87
CA PHE A 129 -1.45 5.99 13.19
C PHE A 129 -2.13 4.73 12.68
N LYS A 130 -3.45 4.60 12.86
CA LYS A 130 -4.20 3.44 12.34
C LYS A 130 -4.13 3.35 10.82
N LEU A 131 -4.15 4.48 10.17
CA LEU A 131 -4.07 4.58 8.73
C LEU A 131 -2.69 4.15 8.20
N ILE A 132 -1.60 4.53 8.87
CA ILE A 132 -0.24 4.06 8.54
C ILE A 132 -0.12 2.54 8.67
N GLU A 133 -0.68 1.94 9.73
CA GLU A 133 -0.72 0.48 9.88
C GLU A 133 -1.47 -0.18 8.71
N ASN A 134 -2.66 0.32 8.38
CA ASN A 134 -3.44 -0.18 7.25
C ASN A 134 -2.68 -0.03 5.92
N PHE A 135 -2.01 1.10 5.70
CA PHE A 135 -1.17 1.34 4.52
C PHE A 135 -0.04 0.30 4.41
N CYS A 136 0.65 0.01 5.50
CA CYS A 136 1.67 -1.04 5.54
C CYS A 136 1.07 -2.40 5.17
N THR A 137 -0.08 -2.75 5.76
CA THR A 137 -0.79 -4.02 5.51
C THR A 137 -1.24 -4.12 4.04
N ALA A 138 -1.77 -3.04 3.47
CA ALA A 138 -2.14 -2.97 2.06
C ALA A 138 -0.93 -3.19 1.14
N ALA A 139 0.24 -2.70 1.53
CA ALA A 139 1.51 -2.91 0.84
C ALA A 139 2.14 -4.28 1.13
N ALA A 140 1.40 -5.24 1.70
CA ALA A 140 1.88 -6.57 2.11
C ALA A 140 3.06 -6.54 3.08
N PHE A 141 3.27 -5.43 3.78
CA PHE A 141 4.24 -5.29 4.86
C PHE A 141 3.51 -5.32 6.20
N SER A 142 3.78 -6.33 7.02
CA SER A 142 3.15 -6.53 8.33
C SER A 142 4.10 -6.10 9.45
N PRO A 143 4.09 -4.81 9.84
CA PRO A 143 4.97 -4.34 10.90
C PRO A 143 4.54 -4.89 12.26
N THR A 144 5.51 -5.22 13.11
CA THR A 144 5.26 -5.64 14.49
C THR A 144 5.71 -4.56 15.47
N ALA A 145 4.89 -4.32 16.48
CA ALA A 145 5.22 -3.36 17.52
C ALA A 145 6.33 -3.90 18.45
N ALA A 146 7.29 -3.06 18.80
CA ALA A 146 8.26 -3.39 19.83
C ALA A 146 7.64 -3.25 21.23
N ASP A 147 7.98 -4.15 22.13
CA ASP A 147 7.53 -4.08 23.52
C ASP A 147 7.98 -2.76 24.17
N GLY A 148 7.05 -2.11 24.86
CA GLY A 148 7.34 -0.87 25.57
C GLY A 148 7.60 0.33 24.67
N ALA A 149 7.31 0.29 23.36
CA ALA A 149 7.58 1.39 22.43
C ALA A 149 7.00 2.75 22.89
N LEU A 150 5.90 2.74 23.65
CA LEU A 150 5.25 3.96 24.14
C LEU A 150 5.79 4.46 25.50
N ASN A 151 6.69 3.74 26.17
CA ASN A 151 7.13 4.07 27.52
C ASN A 151 7.81 5.44 27.65
N GLY A 152 8.36 5.98 26.56
CA GLY A 152 9.03 7.29 26.54
C GLY A 152 8.09 8.48 26.34
N PHE A 153 6.77 8.25 26.20
CA PHE A 153 5.81 9.32 25.88
C PHE A 153 4.90 9.64 27.06
N ALA A 154 4.92 10.90 27.49
CA ALA A 154 4.20 11.37 28.66
C ALA A 154 2.66 11.30 28.54
N ASP A 155 2.15 11.23 27.33
CA ASP A 155 0.72 11.17 27.01
C ASP A 155 0.28 9.84 26.37
N ALA A 156 1.08 8.77 26.51
CA ALA A 156 0.75 7.45 26.01
C ALA A 156 -0.60 6.91 26.54
N ASN A 157 -0.97 7.30 27.76
CA ASN A 157 -2.25 6.95 28.39
C ASN A 157 -3.47 7.65 27.75
N LYS A 158 -3.27 8.68 26.93
CA LYS A 158 -4.34 9.37 26.20
C LYS A 158 -4.69 8.69 24.87
N ILE A 159 -3.89 7.73 24.43
CA ILE A 159 -4.17 6.96 23.22
C ILE A 159 -5.37 6.05 23.47
N SER A 160 -6.37 6.09 22.59
CA SER A 160 -7.50 5.18 22.66
C SER A 160 -7.05 3.73 22.48
N SER A 161 -7.74 2.78 23.13
CA SER A 161 -7.39 1.36 23.09
C SER A 161 -7.26 0.81 21.66
N TRP A 162 -8.16 1.18 20.77
CA TRP A 162 -8.17 0.75 19.37
C TRP A 162 -6.95 1.26 18.55
N ALA A 163 -6.32 2.36 18.96
CA ALA A 163 -5.18 2.97 18.27
C ALA A 163 -3.83 2.63 18.92
N LYS A 164 -3.83 1.89 20.03
CA LYS A 164 -2.63 1.66 20.84
C LYS A 164 -1.57 0.87 20.09
N GLU A 165 -1.96 -0.20 19.43
CA GLU A 165 -1.06 -1.03 18.63
C GLU A 165 -0.49 -0.25 17.44
N SER A 166 -1.34 0.47 16.71
CA SER A 166 -0.91 1.33 15.60
C SER A 166 0.09 2.40 16.05
N ALA A 167 -0.12 3.00 17.23
CA ALA A 167 0.82 3.95 17.80
C ALA A 167 2.15 3.29 18.15
N GLN A 168 2.15 2.09 18.74
CA GLN A 168 3.36 1.32 19.03
C GLN A 168 4.13 0.99 17.75
N ILE A 169 3.44 0.56 16.69
CA ILE A 169 4.03 0.33 15.36
C ILE A 169 4.69 1.61 14.83
N CYS A 170 3.95 2.73 14.79
CA CYS A 170 4.47 3.99 14.28
C CYS A 170 5.71 4.48 15.02
N VAL A 171 5.79 4.25 16.32
CA VAL A 171 6.97 4.60 17.13
C VAL A 171 8.11 3.61 16.86
N SER A 172 7.83 2.31 16.82
CA SER A 172 8.84 1.25 16.60
C SER A 172 9.60 1.42 15.28
N TYR A 173 8.88 1.83 14.23
CA TYR A 173 9.46 2.08 12.91
C TYR A 173 9.88 3.54 12.70
N SER A 174 9.84 4.36 13.75
CA SER A 174 10.19 5.79 13.68
C SER A 174 9.36 6.60 12.68
N TYR A 175 8.17 6.14 12.30
CA TYR A 175 7.24 6.91 11.47
C TYR A 175 6.80 8.17 12.22
N VAL A 176 6.64 8.07 13.55
CA VAL A 176 6.42 9.19 14.44
C VAL A 176 7.48 9.21 15.56
N GLN A 177 7.96 10.40 15.91
CA GLN A 177 8.97 10.59 16.96
C GLN A 177 8.44 11.39 18.14
N GLY A 178 7.23 11.96 18.01
CA GLY A 178 6.67 12.89 18.97
C GLY A 178 7.35 14.25 18.99
N ALA A 179 6.88 15.13 19.87
CA ALA A 179 7.44 16.45 20.06
C ALA A 179 7.89 16.64 21.51
N LYS A 180 9.04 17.25 21.71
CA LYS A 180 9.51 17.65 23.05
C LYS A 180 8.74 18.89 23.51
N LEU A 181 8.15 18.81 24.69
CA LEU A 181 7.49 19.93 25.34
C LEU A 181 7.87 19.94 26.83
N GLY A 182 8.62 20.94 27.26
CA GLY A 182 9.25 20.93 28.57
C GLY A 182 10.17 19.70 28.74
N ASN A 183 9.97 18.96 29.82
CA ASN A 183 10.78 17.79 30.18
C ASN A 183 10.22 16.46 29.58
N GLY A 184 9.13 16.50 28.80
CA GLY A 184 8.49 15.31 28.26
C GLY A 184 8.51 15.25 26.74
N THR A 185 8.34 14.04 26.21
CA THR A 185 8.05 13.80 24.79
C THR A 185 6.58 13.41 24.67
N TYR A 186 5.89 13.94 23.68
CA TYR A 186 4.43 13.79 23.52
C TYR A 186 4.09 13.36 22.11
N LEU A 187 3.16 12.42 21.98
CA LEU A 187 2.58 12.00 20.69
C LEU A 187 1.41 12.86 20.26
N ASN A 188 0.74 13.50 21.21
CA ASN A 188 -0.48 14.29 21.01
C ASN A 188 -1.59 13.53 20.27
N PRO A 189 -2.02 12.33 20.75
CA PRO A 189 -2.88 11.42 19.97
C PRO A 189 -4.26 12.00 19.64
N LYS A 190 -4.77 12.94 20.43
CA LYS A 190 -6.09 13.58 20.24
C LYS A 190 -6.01 14.89 19.45
N GLY A 191 -4.82 15.44 19.22
CA GLY A 191 -4.63 16.62 18.38
C GLY A 191 -4.72 16.25 16.90
N ASN A 192 -5.05 17.25 16.07
CA ASN A 192 -5.07 17.09 14.64
C ASN A 192 -3.66 16.89 14.07
N THR A 193 -3.60 16.36 12.84
CA THR A 193 -2.36 16.17 12.07
C THR A 193 -2.30 17.23 11.00
N SER A 194 -1.20 17.98 10.90
CA SER A 194 -0.99 18.91 9.80
C SER A 194 -0.54 18.17 8.53
N ARG A 195 -0.74 18.79 7.34
CA ARG A 195 -0.30 18.24 6.05
C ARG A 195 1.19 17.87 6.07
N GLN A 196 2.06 18.75 6.58
CA GLN A 196 3.51 18.51 6.67
C GLN A 196 3.87 17.35 7.61
N GLU A 197 3.13 17.14 8.70
CA GLU A 197 3.32 15.98 9.58
C GLU A 197 2.86 14.69 8.90
N ALA A 198 1.70 14.71 8.23
CA ALA A 198 1.19 13.60 7.45
C ALA A 198 2.18 13.17 6.37
N MET A 199 2.66 14.14 5.58
CA MET A 199 3.65 13.91 4.54
C MET A 199 4.96 13.34 5.09
N THR A 200 5.40 13.80 6.27
CA THR A 200 6.59 13.26 6.95
C THR A 200 6.39 11.79 7.34
N MET A 201 5.24 11.43 7.88
CA MET A 201 4.93 10.06 8.26
C MET A 201 4.84 9.15 7.02
N PHE A 202 4.18 9.61 5.96
CA PHE A 202 4.12 8.85 4.70
C PHE A 202 5.48 8.72 4.03
N LEU A 203 6.32 9.74 4.01
CA LEU A 203 7.68 9.63 3.48
C LEU A 203 8.48 8.53 4.19
N ARG A 204 8.41 8.49 5.52
CA ARG A 204 9.12 7.48 6.31
C ARG A 204 8.56 6.08 6.06
N CYS A 205 7.25 5.96 6.00
CA CYS A 205 6.57 4.71 5.68
C CYS A 205 6.90 4.24 4.25
N TYR A 206 6.84 5.14 3.27
CA TYR A 206 7.23 4.88 1.88
C TYR A 206 8.67 4.33 1.80
N LYS A 207 9.63 4.97 2.48
CA LYS A 207 11.02 4.50 2.49
C LYS A 207 11.18 3.11 3.09
N THR A 208 10.42 2.78 4.13
CA THR A 208 10.39 1.42 4.71
C THR A 208 9.81 0.42 3.72
N ILE A 209 8.70 0.76 3.06
CA ILE A 209 8.08 -0.10 2.05
C ILE A 209 8.99 -0.26 0.84
N GLN A 210 9.61 0.82 0.33
CA GLN A 210 10.58 0.75 -0.77
C GLN A 210 11.77 -0.14 -0.41
N TRP A 211 12.37 0.02 0.78
CA TRP A 211 13.42 -0.86 1.24
C TRP A 211 12.96 -2.32 1.30
N PHE A 212 11.76 -2.57 1.83
CA PHE A 212 11.17 -3.91 1.88
C PHE A 212 11.00 -4.50 0.48
N TYR A 213 10.46 -3.74 -0.47
CA TYR A 213 10.31 -4.18 -1.86
C TYR A 213 11.67 -4.32 -2.55
N ASP A 214 12.61 -3.39 -2.40
CA ASP A 214 13.94 -3.45 -2.97
C ASP A 214 14.74 -4.66 -2.47
N GLU A 215 14.71 -4.92 -1.18
CA GLU A 215 15.36 -6.10 -0.60
C GLU A 215 14.66 -7.40 -1.00
N ASN A 216 13.34 -7.41 -1.04
CA ASN A 216 12.59 -8.60 -1.43
C ASN A 216 12.51 -8.76 -2.96
N VAL A 217 12.49 -7.71 -3.76
CA VAL A 217 12.46 -7.77 -5.23
C VAL A 217 13.87 -7.94 -5.81
N LYS A 218 14.90 -7.31 -5.30
CA LYS A 218 16.30 -7.63 -5.66
C LYS A 218 16.68 -9.03 -5.22
N SER A 219 16.18 -9.48 -4.10
CA SER A 219 16.22 -10.87 -3.66
C SER A 219 15.22 -11.76 -4.39
N ALA A 220 14.15 -11.27 -5.01
CA ALA A 220 13.16 -12.07 -5.76
C ALA A 220 13.65 -12.50 -7.13
N THR A 221 14.85 -12.10 -7.57
CA THR A 221 15.65 -12.97 -8.46
C THR A 221 16.27 -14.15 -7.68
N VAL A 222 16.21 -14.15 -6.33
CA VAL A 222 16.84 -15.16 -5.45
C VAL A 222 16.10 -15.41 -4.12
N VAL A 223 15.12 -14.60 -3.67
CA VAL A 223 14.43 -14.80 -2.37
C VAL A 223 12.91 -14.57 -2.50
N VAL A 224 12.25 -15.49 -3.13
CA VAL A 224 10.97 -15.96 -2.61
C VAL A 224 11.36 -16.85 -1.42
N ASP A 225 11.02 -16.44 -0.21
CA ASP A 225 11.12 -17.25 1.02
C ASP A 225 12.37 -17.16 1.87
N GLN A 226 12.42 -16.16 2.73
CA GLN A 226 13.11 -16.35 4.04
C GLN A 226 12.18 -16.92 5.15
N ILE A 227 10.92 -17.26 4.81
CA ILE A 227 10.03 -18.04 5.70
C ILE A 227 9.84 -19.49 5.20
N ASN A 228 10.21 -19.79 3.94
CA ASN A 228 10.26 -21.17 3.41
C ASN A 228 11.30 -21.26 2.29
N LEU A 229 12.54 -21.48 2.64
CA LEU A 229 13.73 -21.49 1.77
C LEU A 229 13.71 -22.46 0.57
N ASN A 230 12.57 -23.06 0.20
CA ASN A 230 12.47 -24.05 -0.87
C ASN A 230 11.21 -23.95 -1.76
N VAL A 231 10.39 -22.90 -1.67
CA VAL A 231 9.18 -22.80 -2.50
C VAL A 231 9.40 -21.86 -3.67
N THR A 232 9.45 -22.40 -4.88
CA THR A 232 9.51 -21.61 -6.12
C THR A 232 8.12 -21.52 -6.74
N VAL A 233 7.72 -20.33 -7.19
CA VAL A 233 6.48 -20.13 -7.95
C VAL A 233 6.80 -20.08 -9.44
N THR A 234 6.46 -21.14 -10.17
CA THR A 234 6.56 -21.14 -11.63
C THR A 234 5.34 -20.47 -12.23
N SER A 235 5.55 -19.48 -13.10
CA SER A 235 4.45 -18.80 -13.80
C SER A 235 3.73 -19.76 -14.73
N VAL A 236 2.41 -19.80 -14.65
CA VAL A 236 1.52 -20.52 -15.55
C VAL A 236 0.31 -19.63 -15.84
N SER A 237 -0.35 -19.84 -16.99
CA SER A 237 -1.58 -19.13 -17.33
C SER A 237 -2.56 -20.12 -17.90
N LYS A 238 -3.53 -20.54 -17.07
CA LYS A 238 -4.58 -21.47 -17.50
C LYS A 238 -5.83 -21.32 -16.65
N THR A 239 -6.97 -21.69 -17.22
CA THR A 239 -8.22 -21.83 -16.46
C THR A 239 -8.30 -23.22 -15.85
N MET A 240 -8.63 -23.28 -14.56
CA MET A 240 -8.85 -24.52 -13.82
C MET A 240 -10.22 -24.48 -13.13
N TYR A 241 -10.68 -25.63 -12.70
CA TYR A 241 -12.01 -25.82 -12.10
C TYR A 241 -11.89 -26.50 -10.73
N VAL A 242 -12.68 -26.05 -9.75
CA VAL A 242 -12.74 -26.71 -8.44
C VAL A 242 -13.28 -28.13 -8.61
N CYS A 243 -12.48 -29.13 -8.24
CA CYS A 243 -12.83 -30.54 -8.39
C CYS A 243 -13.24 -31.22 -7.09
N GLN A 244 -13.15 -30.54 -5.94
CA GLN A 244 -13.63 -31.06 -4.67
C GLN A 244 -15.10 -30.65 -4.44
N SER A 245 -15.94 -31.58 -4.01
CA SER A 245 -17.33 -31.31 -3.65
C SER A 245 -17.44 -30.32 -2.49
N GLY A 246 -18.38 -29.38 -2.57
CA GLY A 246 -18.57 -28.30 -1.63
C GLY A 246 -17.80 -27.05 -2.01
N SER A 247 -17.23 -26.35 -1.05
CA SER A 247 -16.37 -25.17 -1.27
C SER A 247 -14.95 -25.44 -0.83
N ILE A 248 -14.00 -24.76 -1.48
CA ILE A 248 -12.58 -24.79 -1.13
C ILE A 248 -12.13 -23.43 -0.64
N ASN A 249 -11.19 -23.40 0.30
CA ASN A 249 -10.67 -22.15 0.84
C ASN A 249 -9.71 -21.47 -0.13
N VAL A 250 -9.88 -20.17 -0.29
CA VAL A 250 -8.92 -19.25 -0.90
C VAL A 250 -8.15 -18.59 0.23
N ARG A 251 -6.82 -18.55 0.13
CA ARG A 251 -5.94 -18.08 1.19
C ARG A 251 -5.00 -16.99 0.70
N ASP A 252 -4.52 -16.16 1.61
CA ASP A 252 -3.58 -15.07 1.33
C ASP A 252 -2.13 -15.56 1.06
N SER A 253 -1.81 -16.80 1.43
CA SER A 253 -0.50 -17.43 1.19
C SER A 253 -0.63 -18.93 0.92
N TRP A 254 0.47 -19.58 0.55
CA TRP A 254 0.57 -21.00 0.16
C TRP A 254 0.78 -21.95 1.35
N THR A 255 0.02 -21.79 2.41
CA THR A 255 -0.01 -22.75 3.52
C THR A 255 -1.42 -22.95 4.05
N THR A 256 -1.69 -24.15 4.61
CA THR A 256 -2.98 -24.46 5.25
C THR A 256 -3.22 -23.63 6.51
N GLY A 257 -2.16 -23.07 7.12
CA GLY A 257 -2.23 -22.17 8.28
C GLY A 257 -2.42 -20.70 7.94
N SER A 258 -2.33 -20.31 6.66
CA SER A 258 -2.50 -18.90 6.26
C SER A 258 -3.97 -18.46 6.32
N THR A 259 -4.20 -17.14 6.28
CA THR A 259 -5.53 -16.55 6.46
C THR A 259 -6.45 -16.94 5.31
N LYS A 260 -7.66 -17.37 5.63
CA LYS A 260 -8.72 -17.57 4.64
C LYS A 260 -9.27 -16.21 4.20
N VAL A 261 -9.14 -15.90 2.91
CA VAL A 261 -9.64 -14.65 2.31
C VAL A 261 -10.92 -14.84 1.51
N GLY A 262 -11.35 -16.09 1.32
CA GLY A 262 -12.61 -16.42 0.67
C GLY A 262 -12.77 -17.90 0.35
N GLU A 263 -13.73 -18.20 -0.51
CA GLU A 263 -14.06 -19.55 -0.96
C GLU A 263 -14.39 -19.60 -2.44
N LEU A 264 -14.13 -20.75 -3.07
CA LEU A 264 -14.60 -21.11 -4.41
C LEU A 264 -15.49 -22.34 -4.32
N SER A 265 -16.67 -22.28 -4.93
CA SER A 265 -17.61 -23.39 -4.97
C SER A 265 -17.16 -24.49 -5.93
N TYR A 266 -17.66 -25.70 -5.71
CA TYR A 266 -17.46 -26.81 -6.64
C TYR A 266 -17.76 -26.42 -8.09
N ASN A 267 -16.90 -26.87 -9.00
CA ASN A 267 -16.99 -26.59 -10.44
C ASN A 267 -16.84 -25.11 -10.86
N ALA A 268 -16.52 -24.20 -9.90
CA ALA A 268 -16.18 -22.82 -10.21
C ALA A 268 -14.88 -22.75 -11.02
N SER A 269 -14.85 -21.89 -12.03
CA SER A 269 -13.63 -21.63 -12.81
C SER A 269 -12.76 -20.58 -12.12
N VAL A 270 -11.45 -20.75 -12.23
CA VAL A 270 -10.45 -19.79 -11.73
C VAL A 270 -9.27 -19.71 -12.68
N THR A 271 -8.77 -18.49 -12.90
CA THR A 271 -7.54 -18.28 -13.68
C THR A 271 -6.33 -18.44 -12.77
N VAL A 272 -5.50 -19.44 -13.08
CA VAL A 272 -4.24 -19.71 -12.40
C VAL A 272 -3.12 -18.91 -13.06
N THR A 273 -2.31 -18.21 -12.25
CA THR A 273 -1.18 -17.38 -12.72
C THR A 273 0.19 -17.90 -12.27
N GLY A 274 0.23 -18.93 -11.44
CA GLY A 274 1.45 -19.58 -11.01
C GLY A 274 1.18 -20.86 -10.24
N ILE A 275 2.21 -21.70 -10.09
CA ILE A 275 2.19 -22.92 -9.27
C ILE A 275 3.44 -22.95 -8.39
N THR A 276 3.30 -23.28 -7.12
CA THR A 276 4.44 -23.46 -6.21
C THR A 276 5.09 -24.84 -6.39
N THR A 277 6.34 -24.96 -6.00
CA THR A 277 6.90 -26.25 -5.59
C THR A 277 6.15 -26.78 -4.38
N THR A 278 6.41 -28.02 -3.95
CA THR A 278 5.80 -28.54 -2.72
C THR A 278 6.24 -27.71 -1.51
N THR A 279 5.28 -27.22 -0.76
CA THR A 279 5.49 -26.38 0.42
C THR A 279 5.71 -27.21 1.69
N SER A 280 6.04 -26.57 2.81
CA SER A 280 6.29 -27.25 4.09
C SER A 280 5.08 -28.02 4.64
N ASP A 281 3.88 -27.70 4.19
CA ASP A 281 2.65 -28.42 4.53
C ASP A 281 2.36 -29.64 3.61
N GLY A 282 3.31 -29.97 2.72
CA GLY A 282 3.24 -31.13 1.82
C GLY A 282 2.38 -30.90 0.57
N HIS A 283 1.92 -29.67 0.30
CA HIS A 283 1.09 -29.36 -0.83
C HIS A 283 1.77 -28.46 -1.85
N GLN A 284 1.31 -28.51 -3.10
CA GLN A 284 1.52 -27.46 -4.08
C GLN A 284 0.33 -26.52 -4.07
N TRP A 285 0.54 -25.26 -4.40
CA TRP A 285 -0.47 -24.22 -4.41
C TRP A 285 -0.51 -23.53 -5.75
N TYR A 286 -1.71 -23.29 -6.26
CA TYR A 286 -1.91 -22.39 -7.38
C TYR A 286 -2.07 -20.95 -6.90
N ARG A 287 -1.29 -20.06 -7.50
CA ARG A 287 -1.49 -18.62 -7.39
C ARG A 287 -2.61 -18.19 -8.33
N ILE A 288 -3.57 -17.44 -7.82
CA ILE A 288 -4.75 -16.99 -8.56
C ILE A 288 -4.98 -15.48 -8.35
N LYS A 289 -5.80 -14.89 -9.22
CA LYS A 289 -6.43 -13.60 -8.93
C LYS A 289 -7.82 -13.87 -8.35
N TYR A 290 -8.05 -13.38 -7.14
CA TYR A 290 -9.32 -13.54 -6.42
C TYR A 290 -9.80 -12.19 -5.91
N LYS A 291 -10.92 -11.67 -6.45
CA LYS A 291 -11.47 -10.35 -6.08
C LYS A 291 -10.42 -9.23 -6.08
N GLY A 292 -9.59 -9.18 -7.13
CA GLY A 292 -8.56 -8.15 -7.29
C GLY A 292 -7.22 -8.42 -6.56
N ILE A 293 -7.17 -9.34 -5.59
CA ILE A 293 -5.95 -9.66 -4.83
C ILE A 293 -5.23 -10.90 -5.39
N THR A 294 -3.92 -11.00 -5.10
CA THR A 294 -3.19 -12.25 -5.27
C THR A 294 -3.55 -13.18 -4.12
N ALA A 295 -3.98 -14.40 -4.45
CA ALA A 295 -4.39 -15.40 -3.47
C ALA A 295 -3.94 -16.80 -3.91
N TYR A 296 -4.16 -17.78 -3.04
CA TYR A 296 -3.68 -19.14 -3.26
C TYR A 296 -4.75 -20.18 -2.96
N VAL A 297 -4.73 -21.25 -3.77
CA VAL A 297 -5.60 -22.41 -3.62
C VAL A 297 -4.75 -23.66 -3.74
N ARG A 298 -4.98 -24.68 -2.93
CA ARG A 298 -4.26 -25.95 -3.03
C ARG A 298 -4.42 -26.56 -4.43
N ALA A 299 -3.32 -27.02 -5.02
CA ALA A 299 -3.32 -27.46 -6.41
C ALA A 299 -4.13 -28.77 -6.62
N ASP A 300 -4.17 -29.65 -5.61
CA ASP A 300 -4.92 -30.89 -5.62
C ASP A 300 -6.46 -30.71 -5.59
N LEU A 301 -6.92 -29.47 -5.31
CA LEU A 301 -8.34 -29.11 -5.27
C LEU A 301 -8.86 -28.54 -6.59
N LEU A 302 -7.99 -28.40 -7.60
CA LEU A 302 -8.31 -27.88 -8.92
C LEU A 302 -8.00 -28.92 -10.02
N SER A 303 -8.83 -28.94 -11.07
CA SER A 303 -8.69 -29.77 -12.25
C SER A 303 -8.69 -28.91 -13.52
N ASP A 304 -8.00 -29.34 -14.56
CA ASP A 304 -8.05 -28.75 -15.89
C ASP A 304 -9.35 -29.08 -16.65
N LYS A 305 -10.17 -30.00 -16.11
CA LYS A 305 -11.44 -30.40 -16.69
C LYS A 305 -12.60 -29.96 -15.83
N LYS A 306 -13.57 -29.31 -16.45
CA LYS A 306 -14.85 -29.01 -15.85
C LYS A 306 -15.65 -30.30 -15.71
N ASP A 307 -16.29 -30.50 -14.54
CA ASP A 307 -17.22 -31.63 -14.39
C ASP A 307 -18.49 -31.36 -15.20
N SER A 308 -18.69 -32.15 -16.26
CA SER A 308 -19.84 -32.04 -17.17
C SER A 308 -21.11 -32.68 -16.60
N THR A 309 -21.04 -33.37 -15.47
CA THR A 309 -22.20 -34.05 -14.86
C THR A 309 -23.08 -33.09 -14.03
N VAL A 310 -22.59 -31.86 -13.74
CA VAL A 310 -23.33 -30.85 -13.02
C VAL A 310 -24.08 -29.94 -13.99
N THR A 311 -25.39 -30.10 -14.05
CA THR A 311 -26.26 -29.16 -14.76
C THR A 311 -26.31 -27.84 -13.99
N PRO A 312 -26.12 -26.65 -14.64
CA PRO A 312 -26.35 -25.38 -13.98
C PRO A 312 -27.80 -25.30 -13.51
N GLY A 313 -27.99 -25.17 -12.18
CA GLY A 313 -29.30 -24.89 -11.61
C GLY A 313 -29.66 -23.41 -11.73
#